data_b32cd9e8c4478853cffac1c44492cee3
#
_entry.id   b32cd9e8c4478853cffac1c44492cee3
#
_cell.length_a   1.000
_cell.length_b   1.000
_cell.length_c   1.000
_cell.angle_alpha   90.00
_cell.angle_beta   90.00
_cell.angle_gamma   90.00
#
_symmetry.space_group_name_H-M   'P 1'
#
loop_
_entity.id
_entity.type
_entity.pdbx_description
1 polymer ?
#
loop_
_entity_poly.entity_id
_entity_poly.type
_entity_poly.pdbx_seq_one_letter_code
_entity_poly.pdbx_strand_id
1 'polypeptide(L)'
;MKKILFSLIFILMIMVLKAQKIDSIYFHLYTDSLKKGTYNYINVDGKLSNGSWKPLTSKEIEFTSSHCKFSGNELNIPSDFKEEKITVKAILKSNPSILIEKTIWIKKKPDPEVLPAKEEILRNDAKKNKRQN
;
A
#
# COMPACT_ATOMS: atom_id res chain seq x y z
N MET A 1 21.35 28.22 -39.29
CA MET A 1 22.02 27.44 -38.22
C MET A 1 21.26 27.48 -36.90
N LYS A 2 20.86 28.63 -36.38
CA LYS A 2 20.10 28.70 -35.09
C LYS A 2 18.80 27.92 -35.08
N LYS A 3 18.03 27.91 -36.18
CA LYS A 3 16.76 27.16 -36.30
C LYS A 3 16.96 25.62 -36.31
N ILE A 4 18.06 25.16 -36.92
CA ILE A 4 18.40 23.73 -36.98
C ILE A 4 18.87 23.25 -35.60
N LEU A 5 19.65 24.05 -34.88
CA LEU A 5 20.10 23.76 -33.53
C LEU A 5 18.93 23.67 -32.54
N PHE A 6 17.93 24.57 -32.65
CA PHE A 6 16.73 24.57 -31.83
C PHE A 6 15.84 23.34 -32.10
N SER A 7 15.73 22.93 -33.35
CA SER A 7 15.00 21.72 -33.77
C SER A 7 15.69 20.45 -33.24
N LEU A 8 17.03 20.41 -33.25
CA LEU A 8 17.79 19.27 -32.72
C LEU A 8 17.65 19.12 -31.22
N ILE A 9 17.66 20.22 -30.46
CA ILE A 9 17.43 20.22 -29.00
C ILE A 9 16.00 19.76 -28.67
N PHE A 10 15.02 20.18 -29.48
CA PHE A 10 13.61 19.75 -29.28
C PHE A 10 13.43 18.24 -29.53
N ILE A 11 14.10 17.70 -30.54
CA ILE A 11 14.10 16.25 -30.83
C ILE A 11 14.80 15.47 -29.72
N LEU A 12 15.90 15.97 -29.17
CA LEU A 12 16.58 15.35 -28.03
C LEU A 12 15.70 15.32 -26.76
N MET A 13 14.92 16.40 -26.52
CA MET A 13 13.98 16.43 -25.38
C MET A 13 12.85 15.39 -25.50
N ILE A 14 12.39 15.07 -26.70
CA ILE A 14 11.34 14.07 -26.93
C ILE A 14 11.85 12.66 -26.64
N MET A 15 13.13 12.39 -26.83
CA MET A 15 13.72 11.08 -26.56
C MET A 15 13.85 10.74 -25.06
N VAL A 16 13.77 11.73 -24.18
CA VAL A 16 13.91 11.50 -22.72
C VAL A 16 12.57 11.10 -22.07
N LEU A 17 11.45 11.28 -22.75
CA LEU A 17 10.11 10.86 -22.30
C LEU A 17 9.83 9.38 -22.57
N LYS A 18 10.78 8.49 -22.26
CA LYS A 18 10.42 7.07 -22.12
C LYS A 18 9.57 6.94 -20.87
N ALA A 19 8.28 6.77 -21.06
CA ALA A 19 7.38 6.43 -19.96
C ALA A 19 7.98 5.25 -19.19
N GLN A 20 8.30 5.46 -17.92
CA GLN A 20 8.91 4.46 -17.08
C GLN A 20 7.92 3.31 -16.91
N LYS A 21 8.30 2.13 -17.39
CA LYS A 21 7.49 0.93 -17.31
C LYS A 21 7.54 0.37 -15.89
N ILE A 22 6.41 -0.11 -15.40
CA ILE A 22 6.34 -0.88 -14.16
C ILE A 22 6.71 -2.33 -14.48
N ASP A 23 7.80 -2.82 -13.92
CA ASP A 23 8.31 -4.16 -14.17
C ASP A 23 7.77 -5.19 -13.19
N SER A 24 7.47 -4.77 -11.96
CA SER A 24 6.90 -5.63 -10.91
C SER A 24 6.12 -4.81 -9.90
N ILE A 25 5.24 -5.46 -9.15
CA ILE A 25 4.43 -4.85 -8.10
C ILE A 25 4.57 -5.64 -6.79
N TYR A 26 4.40 -4.98 -5.64
CA TYR A 26 4.56 -5.57 -4.32
C TYR A 26 3.56 -4.97 -3.34
N PHE A 27 3.01 -5.79 -2.44
CA PHE A 27 2.27 -5.28 -1.29
C PHE A 27 3.24 -4.68 -0.27
N HIS A 28 2.95 -3.46 0.14
CA HIS A 28 3.67 -2.76 1.21
C HIS A 28 2.67 -2.42 2.33
N LEU A 29 2.28 -3.42 3.10
CA LEU A 29 1.30 -3.25 4.17
C LEU A 29 1.99 -2.74 5.43
N TYR A 30 1.37 -1.74 6.08
CA TYR A 30 1.85 -1.14 7.33
C TYR A 30 1.31 -1.86 8.57
N THR A 31 0.50 -2.90 8.39
CA THR A 31 -0.14 -3.66 9.47
C THR A 31 -0.20 -5.14 9.13
N ASP A 32 -0.13 -5.98 10.15
CA ASP A 32 -0.24 -7.45 10.01
C ASP A 32 -1.69 -7.92 9.87
N SER A 33 -2.65 -7.08 10.25
CA SER A 33 -4.06 -7.41 10.25
C SER A 33 -4.93 -6.22 9.89
N LEU A 34 -6.07 -6.50 9.24
CA LEU A 34 -7.05 -5.51 8.84
C LEU A 34 -8.11 -5.32 9.91
N LYS A 35 -8.70 -4.13 9.98
CA LYS A 35 -9.70 -3.75 10.98
C LYS A 35 -11.12 -3.91 10.42
N LYS A 36 -12.05 -4.37 11.28
CA LYS A 36 -13.48 -4.38 10.98
C LYS A 36 -14.12 -3.00 11.19
N GLY A 37 -15.22 -2.76 10.50
CA GLY A 37 -16.01 -1.54 10.65
C GLY A 37 -15.32 -0.28 10.12
N THR A 38 -14.34 -0.44 9.23
CA THR A 38 -13.58 0.69 8.68
C THR A 38 -13.00 0.37 7.31
N TYR A 39 -12.48 1.39 6.66
CA TYR A 39 -11.67 1.28 5.46
C TYR A 39 -10.22 0.94 5.81
N ASN A 40 -9.65 -0.03 5.10
CA ASN A 40 -8.26 -0.43 5.25
C ASN A 40 -7.51 -0.13 3.96
N TYR A 41 -6.52 0.76 4.02
CA TYR A 41 -5.72 1.10 2.86
C TYR A 41 -4.76 -0.04 2.51
N ILE A 42 -4.83 -0.51 1.27
CA ILE A 42 -3.95 -1.56 0.74
C ILE A 42 -2.90 -0.90 -0.15
N ASN A 43 -1.70 -0.75 0.40
CA ASN A 43 -0.59 -0.16 -0.33
C ASN A 43 0.08 -1.16 -1.26
N VAL A 44 0.29 -0.74 -2.51
CA VAL A 44 1.04 -1.47 -3.53
C VAL A 44 2.09 -0.55 -4.12
N ASP A 45 3.32 -0.99 -4.11
CA ASP A 45 4.45 -0.30 -4.73
C ASP A 45 4.83 -0.98 -6.04
N GLY A 46 5.09 -0.18 -7.05
CA GLY A 46 5.64 -0.62 -8.34
C GLY A 46 7.13 -0.35 -8.44
N LYS A 47 7.88 -1.35 -8.87
CA LYS A 47 9.27 -1.19 -9.27
C LYS A 47 9.33 -0.79 -10.73
N LEU A 48 9.94 0.33 -11.02
CA LEU A 48 10.07 0.86 -12.38
C LEU A 48 11.31 0.30 -13.08
N SER A 49 11.31 0.34 -14.40
CA SER A 49 12.41 -0.16 -15.25
C SER A 49 13.77 0.53 -14.98
N ASN A 50 13.77 1.73 -14.40
CA ASN A 50 14.98 2.42 -13.97
C ASN A 50 15.44 2.05 -12.54
N GLY A 51 14.76 1.09 -11.88
CA GLY A 51 15.07 0.65 -10.51
C GLY A 51 14.44 1.48 -9.40
N SER A 52 13.77 2.60 -9.70
CA SER A 52 13.07 3.39 -8.68
C SER A 52 11.73 2.77 -8.30
N TRP A 53 11.16 3.22 -7.18
CA TRP A 53 9.88 2.78 -6.65
C TRP A 53 8.82 3.85 -6.79
N LYS A 54 7.59 3.45 -7.05
CA LYS A 54 6.42 4.33 -7.15
C LYS A 54 5.23 3.71 -6.42
N PRO A 55 4.58 4.43 -5.49
CA PRO A 55 3.28 4.02 -4.96
C PRO A 55 2.25 3.96 -6.09
N LEU A 56 1.49 2.87 -6.14
CA LEU A 56 0.46 2.65 -7.14
C LEU A 56 -0.93 2.81 -6.55
N THR A 57 -1.84 3.32 -7.36
CA THR A 57 -3.23 3.51 -6.98
C THR A 57 -4.16 2.69 -7.86
N SER A 58 -5.46 2.78 -7.61
CA SER A 58 -6.49 2.18 -8.47
C SER A 58 -6.47 2.71 -9.92
N LYS A 59 -5.67 3.73 -10.23
CA LYS A 59 -5.42 4.16 -11.62
C LYS A 59 -4.59 3.13 -12.38
N GLU A 60 -3.57 2.57 -11.72
CA GLU A 60 -2.65 1.59 -12.30
C GLU A 60 -3.03 0.15 -11.93
N ILE A 61 -3.67 -0.05 -10.78
CA ILE A 61 -3.98 -1.37 -10.22
C ILE A 61 -5.48 -1.65 -10.24
N GLU A 62 -5.85 -2.85 -10.64
CA GLU A 62 -7.15 -3.44 -10.37
C GLU A 62 -7.07 -4.25 -9.08
N PHE A 63 -7.85 -3.83 -8.07
CA PHE A 63 -7.93 -4.50 -6.79
C PHE A 63 -9.17 -5.40 -6.72
N THR A 64 -8.98 -6.63 -6.26
CA THR A 64 -10.07 -7.55 -5.93
C THR A 64 -9.83 -8.23 -4.59
N SER A 65 -10.88 -8.73 -3.96
CA SER A 65 -10.75 -9.52 -2.75
C SER A 65 -11.77 -10.65 -2.68
N SER A 66 -11.54 -11.64 -1.82
CA SER A 66 -12.38 -12.82 -1.69
C SER A 66 -13.79 -12.52 -1.16
N HIS A 67 -13.99 -11.46 -0.36
CA HIS A 67 -15.26 -11.22 0.33
C HIS A 67 -15.76 -9.78 0.32
N CYS A 68 -14.87 -8.80 0.38
CA CYS A 68 -15.21 -7.38 0.54
C CYS A 68 -14.91 -6.59 -0.73
N LYS A 69 -15.46 -5.37 -0.83
CA LYS A 69 -15.29 -4.51 -2.00
C LYS A 69 -14.25 -3.43 -1.75
N PHE A 70 -13.53 -3.10 -2.79
CA PHE A 70 -12.62 -1.96 -2.84
C PHE A 70 -13.32 -0.68 -3.27
N SER A 71 -12.87 0.42 -2.69
CA SER A 71 -13.08 1.79 -3.16
C SER A 71 -11.71 2.44 -3.34
N GLY A 72 -11.25 2.55 -4.58
CA GLY A 72 -9.85 2.89 -4.84
C GLY A 72 -8.89 1.85 -4.26
N ASN A 73 -7.96 2.28 -3.41
CA ASN A 73 -7.04 1.41 -2.67
C ASN A 73 -7.59 0.95 -1.30
N GLU A 74 -8.81 1.35 -0.94
CA GLU A 74 -9.38 1.09 0.36
C GLU A 74 -10.32 -0.12 0.33
N LEU A 75 -10.06 -1.09 1.19
CA LEU A 75 -10.90 -2.26 1.40
C LEU A 75 -11.83 -2.00 2.58
N ASN A 76 -13.13 -1.95 2.33
CA ASN A 76 -14.14 -1.79 3.37
C ASN A 76 -14.51 -3.14 3.96
N ILE A 77 -14.22 -3.35 5.25
CA ILE A 77 -14.58 -4.57 5.98
C ILE A 77 -15.71 -4.22 6.94
N PRO A 78 -16.91 -4.82 6.78
CA PRO A 78 -18.04 -4.60 7.68
C PRO A 78 -17.71 -4.95 9.14
N SER A 79 -18.37 -4.31 10.09
CA SER A 79 -18.18 -4.58 11.54
C SER A 79 -18.60 -6.00 11.93
N ASP A 80 -19.59 -6.55 11.24
CA ASP A 80 -20.15 -7.90 11.46
C ASP A 80 -19.45 -9.00 10.62
N PHE A 81 -18.35 -8.68 9.94
CA PHE A 81 -17.59 -9.64 9.15
C PHE A 81 -17.15 -10.85 9.97
N LYS A 82 -17.41 -12.07 9.48
CA LYS A 82 -17.23 -13.32 10.26
C LYS A 82 -15.92 -14.04 10.00
N GLU A 83 -15.35 -13.86 8.79
CA GLU A 83 -14.11 -14.56 8.43
C GLU A 83 -12.91 -14.04 9.21
N GLU A 84 -11.96 -14.93 9.48
CA GLU A 84 -10.72 -14.58 10.20
C GLU A 84 -9.65 -13.99 9.31
N LYS A 85 -9.76 -14.18 8.00
CA LYS A 85 -8.78 -13.74 6.99
C LYS A 85 -9.49 -13.41 5.69
N ILE A 86 -8.83 -12.62 4.87
CA ILE A 86 -9.29 -12.22 3.54
C ILE A 86 -8.12 -12.29 2.56
N THR A 87 -8.39 -12.74 1.34
CA THR A 87 -7.38 -12.74 0.28
C THR A 87 -7.60 -11.53 -0.60
N VAL A 88 -6.54 -10.76 -0.79
CA VAL A 88 -6.48 -9.57 -1.63
C VAL A 88 -5.61 -9.84 -2.83
N LYS A 89 -6.07 -9.44 -4.01
CA LYS A 89 -5.34 -9.52 -5.27
C LYS A 89 -5.17 -8.14 -5.88
N ALA A 90 -3.99 -7.87 -6.39
CA ALA A 90 -3.67 -6.66 -7.14
C ALA A 90 -3.14 -7.06 -8.53
N ILE A 91 -3.71 -6.48 -9.58
CA ILE A 91 -3.39 -6.76 -10.99
C ILE A 91 -2.97 -5.45 -11.64
N LEU A 92 -1.81 -5.45 -12.30
CA LEU A 92 -1.35 -4.28 -13.05
C LEU A 92 -2.17 -4.12 -14.33
N LYS A 93 -2.94 -3.04 -14.47
CA LYS A 93 -3.83 -2.79 -15.60
C LYS A 93 -3.11 -2.72 -16.95
N SER A 94 -1.90 -2.15 -16.97
CA SER A 94 -1.08 -2.04 -18.19
C SER A 94 -0.47 -3.37 -18.64
N ASN A 95 -0.34 -4.35 -17.73
CA ASN A 95 0.12 -5.70 -18.02
C ASN A 95 -0.50 -6.68 -17.01
N PRO A 96 -1.67 -7.27 -17.31
CA PRO A 96 -2.38 -8.17 -16.40
C PRO A 96 -1.65 -9.47 -16.05
N SER A 97 -0.56 -9.81 -16.76
CA SER A 97 0.33 -10.92 -16.38
C SER A 97 1.08 -10.63 -15.06
N ILE A 98 1.22 -9.35 -14.71
CA ILE A 98 1.83 -8.92 -13.45
C ILE A 98 0.70 -8.80 -12.42
N LEU A 99 0.62 -9.79 -11.56
CA LEU A 99 -0.36 -9.86 -10.47
C LEU A 99 0.29 -10.40 -9.20
N ILE A 100 -0.24 -9.96 -8.07
CA ILE A 100 0.15 -10.45 -6.74
C ILE A 100 -1.10 -10.73 -5.91
N GLU A 101 -0.98 -11.70 -5.01
CA GLU A 101 -2.05 -12.09 -4.11
C GLU A 101 -1.50 -12.26 -2.68
N LYS A 102 -2.28 -11.87 -1.69
CA LYS A 102 -1.90 -12.01 -0.28
C LYS A 102 -3.13 -12.27 0.58
N THR A 103 -3.02 -13.26 1.46
CA THR A 103 -3.99 -13.50 2.52
C THR A 103 -3.59 -12.72 3.76
N ILE A 104 -4.52 -11.94 4.32
CA ILE A 104 -4.31 -11.03 5.44
C ILE A 104 -5.29 -11.39 6.54
N TRP A 105 -4.85 -11.39 7.79
CA TRP A 105 -5.68 -11.66 8.94
C TRP A 105 -6.60 -10.48 9.25
N ILE A 106 -7.77 -10.78 9.82
CA ILE A 106 -8.70 -9.79 10.34
C ILE A 106 -8.47 -9.65 11.85
N LYS A 107 -8.32 -8.43 12.32
CA LYS A 107 -8.09 -8.13 13.73
C LYS A 107 -9.30 -8.54 14.57
N LYS A 108 -9.09 -9.40 15.56
CA LYS A 108 -10.18 -9.94 16.43
C LYS A 108 -10.60 -8.94 17.50
N LYS A 109 -9.64 -8.19 18.06
CA LYS A 109 -9.89 -7.17 19.09
C LYS A 109 -9.84 -5.78 18.48
N PRO A 110 -10.80 -4.89 18.79
CA PRO A 110 -10.69 -3.50 18.37
C PRO A 110 -9.47 -2.83 19.03
N ASP A 111 -9.00 -1.74 18.43
CA ASP A 111 -8.01 -0.91 19.08
C ASP A 111 -8.61 -0.30 20.35
N PRO A 112 -7.81 -0.06 21.41
CA PRO A 112 -8.29 0.65 22.59
C PRO A 112 -8.79 2.05 22.17
N GLU A 113 -9.96 2.42 22.66
CA GLU A 113 -10.60 3.71 22.33
C GLU A 113 -9.77 4.91 22.78
N VAL A 114 -8.95 4.72 23.81
CA VAL A 114 -8.07 5.75 24.37
C VAL A 114 -6.64 5.23 24.35
N LEU A 115 -5.78 5.92 23.65
CA LEU A 115 -4.35 5.68 23.75
C LEU A 115 -3.88 6.17 25.14
N PRO A 116 -3.11 5.37 25.91
CA PRO A 116 -2.58 5.82 27.17
C PRO A 116 -1.73 7.07 27.00
N ALA A 117 -1.90 8.05 27.88
CA ALA A 117 -1.11 9.26 27.85
C ALA A 117 0.39 8.93 27.97
N LYS A 118 1.24 9.75 27.36
CA LYS A 118 2.69 9.55 27.36
C LYS A 118 3.25 9.33 28.78
N GLU A 119 2.72 10.07 29.74
CA GLU A 119 3.07 9.98 31.15
C GLU A 119 2.73 8.62 31.77
N GLU A 120 1.63 8.02 31.35
CA GLU A 120 1.20 6.71 31.84
C GLU A 120 2.08 5.59 31.30
N ILE A 121 2.49 5.68 30.04
CA ILE A 121 3.42 4.74 29.40
C ILE A 121 4.77 4.77 30.14
N LEU A 122 5.32 5.96 30.35
CA LEU A 122 6.61 6.16 31.03
C LEU A 122 6.58 5.67 32.49
N ARG A 123 5.45 5.86 33.19
CA ARG A 123 5.27 5.38 34.56
C ARG A 123 5.19 3.87 34.66
N ASN A 124 4.58 3.21 33.67
CA ASN A 124 4.48 1.76 33.60
C ASN A 124 5.84 1.12 33.31
N ASP A 125 6.64 1.71 32.44
CA ASP A 125 8.00 1.26 32.14
C ASP A 125 8.93 1.42 33.34
N ALA A 126 8.83 2.52 34.08
CA ALA A 126 9.58 2.73 35.32
C ALA A 126 9.24 1.71 36.42
N LYS A 127 7.97 1.31 36.54
CA LYS A 127 7.55 0.24 37.47
C LYS A 127 8.05 -1.14 37.07
N LYS A 128 8.12 -1.44 35.75
CA LYS A 128 8.61 -2.71 35.23
C LYS A 128 10.10 -2.88 35.52
N ASN A 129 10.88 -1.82 35.33
CA ASN A 129 12.32 -1.85 35.58
C ASN A 129 12.68 -2.01 37.08
N LYS A 130 11.84 -1.49 37.99
CA LYS A 130 12.02 -1.67 39.46
C LYS A 130 11.72 -3.09 39.97
N ARG A 131 11.03 -3.92 39.19
CA ARG A 131 10.73 -5.32 39.55
C ARG A 131 11.77 -6.32 39.07
N GLN A 132 12.74 -5.88 38.26
CA GLN A 132 13.80 -6.70 37.70
C GLN A 132 15.17 -6.54 38.41
N ASN A 133 15.26 -5.62 39.37
CA ASN A 133 16.37 -5.44 40.31
C ASN A 133 15.95 -5.91 41.72
#